data_70c957587ad446f63e0112a730e23ab3
#
_entry.id   70c957587ad446f63e0112a730e23ab3
#
_cell.length_a   1.000
_cell.length_b   1.000
_cell.length_c   1.000
_cell.angle_alpha   90.00
_cell.angle_beta   90.00
_cell.angle_gamma   90.00
#
_symmetry.space_group_name_H-M   'P 1'
#
loop_
_entity.id
_entity.type
_entity.pdbx_description
1 polymer ?
#
loop_
_entity_poly.entity_id
_entity_poly.type
_entity_poly.pdbx_seq_one_letter_code
_entity_poly.pdbx_strand_id
1 'polypeptide(L)'
;MKRASLWTRTVFLLAALSLGISAPLAADSPGSRTSEQPAVAKSKQLIVWTSGDREVALKMVFMYAANCKKRGWMDQVRLLVWGPSGKLLTEDEELQKALAGLKAEGVELYACKGCADLYGISDKLSALGINVMYTGTMLADAQKDPDWHVLTF
;
A
#
# COMPACT_ATOMS: atom_id res chain seq x y z
N MET A 1 -28.88 -22.69 47.82
CA MET A 1 -29.79 -23.78 47.39
C MET A 1 -29.16 -24.40 46.16
N LYS A 2 -28.41 -25.42 46.32
CA LYS A 2 -28.45 -26.87 46.10
C LYS A 2 -29.25 -27.26 44.84
N ARG A 3 -28.58 -27.82 43.83
CA ARG A 3 -28.88 -29.13 43.25
C ARG A 3 -27.75 -29.62 42.39
N ALA A 4 -27.10 -30.68 42.88
CA ALA A 4 -26.25 -31.60 42.16
C ALA A 4 -27.12 -32.60 41.39
N SER A 5 -26.63 -33.08 40.22
CA SER A 5 -27.17 -34.32 39.62
C SER A 5 -25.99 -35.13 39.08
N LEU A 6 -25.72 -36.22 39.80
CA LEU A 6 -24.95 -37.38 39.39
C LEU A 6 -25.74 -38.23 38.39
N TRP A 7 -25.14 -38.75 37.35
CA TRP A 7 -25.53 -40.02 36.69
C TRP A 7 -24.24 -40.73 36.21
N THR A 8 -23.79 -41.68 36.93
CA THR A 8 -23.89 -43.15 36.97
C THR A 8 -23.39 -43.88 35.72
N ARG A 9 -22.31 -44.56 35.96
CA ARG A 9 -21.58 -45.66 35.31
C ARG A 9 -22.43 -46.62 34.46
N THR A 10 -21.91 -47.05 33.31
CA THR A 10 -22.11 -48.41 32.84
C THR A 10 -20.85 -48.91 32.14
N VAL A 11 -20.24 -49.92 32.72
CA VAL A 11 -19.13 -50.72 32.22
C VAL A 11 -19.69 -51.77 31.27
N PHE A 12 -19.17 -51.91 30.06
CA PHE A 12 -19.30 -53.11 29.27
C PHE A 12 -17.93 -53.59 28.81
N LEU A 13 -17.50 -54.67 29.42
CA LEU A 13 -16.40 -55.53 28.98
C LEU A 13 -16.95 -56.44 27.89
N LEU A 14 -16.30 -56.45 26.72
CA LEU A 14 -16.37 -57.59 25.80
C LEU A 14 -15.01 -57.76 25.16
N ALA A 15 -14.35 -58.86 25.54
CA ALA A 15 -13.16 -59.38 24.93
C ALA A 15 -13.52 -60.06 23.61
N ALA A 16 -12.82 -59.72 22.53
CA ALA A 16 -12.77 -60.54 21.35
C ALA A 16 -11.36 -60.57 20.79
N LEU A 17 -10.83 -61.73 20.82
CA LEU A 17 -9.54 -62.20 20.31
C LEU A 17 -9.65 -62.34 18.79
N SER A 18 -8.79 -61.66 17.99
CA SER A 18 -8.59 -62.04 16.59
C SER A 18 -7.19 -61.66 16.09
N LEU A 19 -6.61 -62.68 15.56
CA LEU A 19 -5.31 -62.92 14.93
C LEU A 19 -4.75 -61.79 14.08
N GLY A 20 -3.44 -61.72 14.12
CA GLY A 20 -2.58 -60.82 13.37
C GLY A 20 -2.60 -60.97 11.86
N ILE A 21 -2.42 -59.83 11.23
CA ILE A 21 -1.80 -59.69 9.92
C ILE A 21 -0.88 -58.48 10.00
N SER A 22 0.43 -58.75 10.09
CA SER A 22 1.46 -57.71 9.99
C SER A 22 1.63 -57.33 8.54
N ALA A 23 1.12 -56.17 8.14
CA ALA A 23 1.56 -55.48 6.95
C ALA A 23 2.59 -54.41 7.31
N PRO A 24 3.72 -54.28 6.61
CA PRO A 24 4.66 -53.21 6.86
C PRO A 24 4.01 -51.90 6.39
N LEU A 25 3.69 -51.01 7.34
CA LEU A 25 3.38 -49.62 7.03
C LEU A 25 4.65 -48.95 6.50
N ALA A 26 4.68 -48.69 5.21
CA ALA A 26 5.63 -47.76 4.65
C ALA A 26 5.39 -46.39 5.33
N ALA A 27 6.40 -45.97 6.09
CA ALA A 27 6.42 -44.63 6.67
C ALA A 27 6.53 -43.61 5.52
N ASP A 28 5.39 -43.12 5.11
CA ASP A 28 5.33 -41.93 4.28
C ASP A 28 5.72 -40.74 5.15
N SER A 29 6.97 -40.34 5.04
CA SER A 29 7.47 -39.13 5.68
C SER A 29 6.67 -37.94 5.11
N PRO A 30 5.98 -37.14 5.94
CA PRO A 30 5.39 -35.93 5.45
C PRO A 30 6.51 -35.03 4.98
N GLY A 31 6.68 -34.94 3.64
CA GLY A 31 7.59 -34.01 3.02
C GLY A 31 7.37 -32.63 3.60
N SER A 32 8.39 -32.11 4.24
CA SER A 32 8.48 -30.73 4.67
C SER A 32 8.16 -29.84 3.46
N ARG A 33 6.88 -29.45 3.34
CA ARG A 33 6.52 -28.32 2.47
C ARG A 33 7.08 -27.08 3.14
N THR A 34 8.30 -26.75 2.74
CA THR A 34 8.82 -25.41 2.93
C THR A 34 7.77 -24.51 2.26
N SER A 35 6.94 -23.86 3.06
CA SER A 35 6.06 -22.80 2.57
C SER A 35 6.98 -21.67 2.15
N GLU A 36 7.40 -21.70 0.90
CA GLU A 36 8.02 -20.56 0.24
C GLU A 36 6.92 -19.48 0.22
N GLN A 37 6.97 -18.65 1.25
CA GLN A 37 6.08 -17.49 1.38
C GLN A 37 6.38 -16.63 0.16
N PRO A 38 5.39 -16.39 -0.75
CA PRO A 38 5.65 -15.59 -1.93
C PRO A 38 6.24 -14.27 -1.47
N ALA A 39 7.37 -13.89 -2.07
CA ALA A 39 8.00 -12.60 -1.81
C ALA A 39 6.89 -11.54 -1.93
N VAL A 40 6.65 -10.80 -0.84
CA VAL A 40 5.61 -9.75 -0.83
C VAL A 40 5.97 -8.80 -1.97
N ALA A 41 5.15 -8.77 -3.01
CA ALA A 41 5.33 -7.88 -4.14
C ALA A 41 5.44 -6.45 -3.60
N LYS A 42 6.48 -5.71 -4.03
CA LYS A 42 6.68 -4.34 -3.60
C LYS A 42 5.55 -3.49 -4.15
N SER A 43 4.68 -3.03 -3.27
CA SER A 43 3.55 -2.18 -3.64
C SER A 43 4.00 -0.73 -3.79
N LYS A 44 3.79 -0.14 -4.96
CA LYS A 44 4.17 1.24 -5.29
C LYS A 44 2.92 2.05 -5.60
N GLN A 45 2.84 3.28 -5.11
CA GLN A 45 1.71 4.18 -5.33
C GLN A 45 2.14 5.42 -6.09
N LEU A 46 1.50 5.68 -7.22
CA LEU A 46 1.54 6.96 -7.90
C LEU A 46 0.23 7.69 -7.66
N ILE A 47 0.30 8.82 -6.99
CA ILE A 47 -0.83 9.72 -6.75
C ILE A 47 -0.72 10.86 -7.75
N VAL A 48 -1.71 10.98 -8.63
CA VAL A 48 -1.80 12.06 -9.61
C VAL A 48 -2.76 13.12 -9.08
N TRP A 49 -2.22 14.27 -8.69
CA TRP A 49 -3.00 15.38 -8.17
C TRP A 49 -3.26 16.40 -9.28
N THR A 50 -4.51 16.47 -9.73
CA THR A 50 -4.96 17.37 -10.80
C THR A 50 -5.84 18.50 -10.31
N SER A 51 -6.52 18.31 -9.18
CA SER A 51 -7.52 19.23 -8.65
C SER A 51 -6.90 20.56 -8.22
N GLY A 52 -7.57 21.68 -8.61
CA GLY A 52 -7.30 23.02 -8.07
C GLY A 52 -8.06 23.31 -6.76
N ASP A 53 -8.66 22.30 -6.14
CA ASP A 53 -9.38 22.43 -4.87
C ASP A 53 -8.46 22.17 -3.68
N ARG A 54 -8.40 23.13 -2.76
CA ARG A 54 -7.56 23.09 -1.57
C ARG A 54 -7.96 21.98 -0.58
N GLU A 55 -9.26 21.75 -0.43
CA GLU A 55 -9.77 20.72 0.48
C GLU A 55 -9.44 19.33 -0.04
N VAL A 56 -9.54 19.11 -1.35
CA VAL A 56 -9.09 17.88 -2.00
C VAL A 56 -7.58 17.67 -1.74
N ALA A 57 -6.77 18.72 -1.89
CA ALA A 57 -5.33 18.65 -1.65
C ALA A 57 -5.02 18.18 -0.22
N LEU A 58 -5.55 18.87 0.79
CA LEU A 58 -5.23 18.61 2.20
C LEU A 58 -5.86 17.33 2.73
N LYS A 59 -7.17 17.14 2.45
CA LYS A 59 -7.98 16.11 3.11
C LYS A 59 -8.02 14.78 2.36
N MET A 60 -7.59 14.76 1.11
CA MET A 60 -7.53 13.54 0.32
C MET A 60 -6.10 13.23 -0.11
N VAL A 61 -5.51 14.06 -0.97
CA VAL A 61 -4.21 13.80 -1.60
C VAL A 61 -3.09 13.67 -0.59
N PHE A 62 -2.85 14.72 0.22
CA PHE A 62 -1.73 14.77 1.14
C PHE A 62 -1.92 13.83 2.33
N MET A 63 -3.14 13.75 2.85
CA MET A 63 -3.48 12.82 3.91
C MET A 63 -3.23 11.37 3.49
N TYR A 64 -3.67 10.98 2.29
CA TYR A 64 -3.46 9.62 1.77
C TYR A 64 -1.99 9.34 1.52
N ALA A 65 -1.26 10.25 0.84
CA ALA A 65 0.17 10.11 0.58
C ALA A 65 0.99 9.92 1.87
N ALA A 66 0.71 10.76 2.90
CA ALA A 66 1.37 10.66 4.20
C ALA A 66 1.09 9.30 4.88
N ASN A 67 -0.17 8.85 4.88
CA ASN A 67 -0.53 7.58 5.50
C ASN A 67 0.09 6.37 4.79
N CYS A 68 0.18 6.38 3.46
CA CYS A 68 0.87 5.33 2.71
C CYS A 68 2.29 5.10 3.21
N LYS A 69 3.04 6.18 3.50
CA LYS A 69 4.40 6.10 4.04
C LYS A 69 4.43 5.80 5.53
N LYS A 70 3.73 6.57 6.35
CA LYS A 70 3.76 6.44 7.82
C LYS A 70 3.29 5.09 8.32
N ARG A 71 2.33 4.47 7.64
CA ARG A 71 1.75 3.18 8.01
C ARG A 71 2.38 2.00 7.28
N GLY A 72 3.33 2.25 6.37
CA GLY A 72 3.95 1.20 5.57
C GLY A 72 2.96 0.48 4.64
N TRP A 73 1.90 1.17 4.18
CA TRP A 73 0.95 0.57 3.23
C TRP A 73 1.56 0.37 1.85
N MET A 74 2.50 1.26 1.49
CA MET A 74 3.21 1.24 0.21
C MET A 74 4.70 1.42 0.44
N ASP A 75 5.52 0.64 -0.27
CA ASP A 75 6.97 0.71 -0.19
C ASP A 75 7.51 2.00 -0.82
N GLN A 76 6.92 2.41 -1.94
CA GLN A 76 7.25 3.62 -2.67
C GLN A 76 6.01 4.45 -2.92
N VAL A 77 6.08 5.76 -2.68
CA VAL A 77 4.99 6.70 -2.93
C VAL A 77 5.52 7.88 -3.74
N ARG A 78 4.90 8.13 -4.88
CA ARG A 78 5.12 9.30 -5.73
C ARG A 78 3.90 10.18 -5.75
N LEU A 79 4.10 11.46 -5.57
CA LEU A 79 3.08 12.49 -5.81
C LEU A 79 3.43 13.26 -7.08
N LEU A 80 2.55 13.21 -8.06
CA LEU A 80 2.65 13.94 -9.31
C LEU A 80 1.68 15.13 -9.30
N VAL A 81 2.21 16.33 -9.25
CA VAL A 81 1.49 17.59 -9.41
C VAL A 81 1.25 17.83 -10.90
N TRP A 82 -0.01 17.81 -11.34
CA TRP A 82 -0.37 17.88 -12.75
C TRP A 82 -1.53 18.85 -13.03
N GLY A 83 -1.29 19.82 -13.91
CA GLY A 83 -2.32 20.78 -14.31
C GLY A 83 -2.63 21.82 -13.23
N PRO A 84 -3.93 22.08 -12.93
CA PRO A 84 -4.37 23.14 -12.00
C PRO A 84 -3.78 23.04 -10.58
N SER A 85 -3.49 21.84 -10.13
CA SER A 85 -2.87 21.63 -8.81
C SER A 85 -1.54 22.36 -8.63
N GLY A 86 -0.75 22.46 -9.73
CA GLY A 86 0.51 23.20 -9.71
C GLY A 86 0.32 24.70 -9.45
N LYS A 87 -0.69 25.29 -10.07
CA LYS A 87 -1.03 26.70 -9.84
C LYS A 87 -1.46 26.92 -8.39
N LEU A 88 -2.41 26.12 -7.90
CA LEU A 88 -2.86 26.18 -6.51
C LEU A 88 -1.70 26.06 -5.53
N LEU A 89 -0.80 25.07 -5.75
CA LEU A 89 0.35 24.84 -4.87
C LEU A 89 1.30 26.05 -4.80
N THR A 90 1.52 26.75 -5.91
CA THR A 90 2.41 27.92 -5.94
C THR A 90 1.83 29.17 -5.31
N GLU A 91 0.52 29.17 -5.01
CA GLU A 91 -0.24 30.31 -4.46
C GLU A 91 -0.62 30.08 -2.97
N ASP A 92 -0.47 28.87 -2.42
CA ASP A 92 -0.91 28.51 -1.06
C ASP A 92 0.26 28.02 -0.20
N GLU A 93 0.68 28.86 0.78
CA GLU A 93 1.79 28.58 1.68
C GLU A 93 1.53 27.39 2.62
N GLU A 94 0.27 27.15 3.01
CA GLU A 94 -0.06 26.01 3.86
C GLU A 94 0.11 24.70 3.10
N LEU A 95 -0.29 24.66 1.83
CA LEU A 95 -0.04 23.50 0.97
C LEU A 95 1.46 23.28 0.75
N GLN A 96 2.24 24.34 0.56
CA GLN A 96 3.70 24.23 0.42
C GLN A 96 4.35 23.65 1.69
N LYS A 97 3.91 24.11 2.86
CA LYS A 97 4.38 23.59 4.15
C LYS A 97 3.98 22.11 4.33
N ALA A 98 2.74 21.76 3.99
CA ALA A 98 2.27 20.38 4.07
C ALA A 98 3.04 19.46 3.09
N LEU A 99 3.33 19.95 1.88
CA LEU A 99 4.14 19.25 0.89
C LEU A 99 5.57 18.97 1.39
N ALA A 100 6.20 19.95 2.05
CA ALA A 100 7.52 19.77 2.67
C ALA A 100 7.48 18.65 3.72
N GLY A 101 6.38 18.52 4.47
CA GLY A 101 6.14 17.40 5.37
C GLY A 101 6.08 16.05 4.65
N LEU A 102 5.39 15.96 3.52
CA LEU A 102 5.34 14.73 2.70
C LEU A 102 6.73 14.31 2.23
N LYS A 103 7.54 15.26 1.79
CA LYS A 103 8.93 15.00 1.37
C LYS A 103 9.76 14.44 2.53
N ALA A 104 9.61 15.01 3.72
CA ALA A 104 10.30 14.52 4.92
C ALA A 104 9.89 13.08 5.31
N GLU A 105 8.65 12.69 5.00
CA GLU A 105 8.13 11.32 5.18
C GLU A 105 8.60 10.34 4.09
N GLY A 106 9.36 10.82 3.09
CA GLY A 106 9.89 9.99 2.00
C GLY A 106 8.93 9.82 0.81
N VAL A 107 7.96 10.73 0.63
CA VAL A 107 7.18 10.82 -0.61
C VAL A 107 8.04 11.51 -1.68
N GLU A 108 8.17 10.86 -2.84
CA GLU A 108 8.85 11.43 -3.99
C GLU A 108 7.94 12.45 -4.71
N LEU A 109 8.44 13.67 -4.91
CA LEU A 109 7.64 14.77 -5.45
C LEU A 109 8.03 15.07 -6.91
N TYR A 110 7.04 15.02 -7.79
CA TYR A 110 7.17 15.31 -9.22
C TYR A 110 6.15 16.34 -9.67
N ALA A 111 6.49 17.14 -10.68
CA ALA A 111 5.54 18.01 -11.36
C ALA A 111 5.71 17.91 -12.88
N CYS A 112 4.58 17.98 -13.58
CA CYS A 112 4.55 17.97 -15.03
C CYS A 112 5.12 19.27 -15.59
N LYS A 113 6.32 19.19 -16.20
CA LYS A 113 6.98 20.35 -16.81
C LYS A 113 6.13 21.02 -17.87
N GLY A 114 5.49 20.26 -18.76
CA GLY A 114 4.62 20.82 -19.78
C GLY A 114 3.49 21.69 -19.20
N CYS A 115 2.84 21.22 -18.09
CA CYS A 115 1.83 22.01 -17.40
C CYS A 115 2.43 23.24 -16.70
N ALA A 116 3.56 23.04 -16.03
CA ALA A 116 4.25 24.11 -15.30
C ALA A 116 4.72 25.24 -16.21
N ASP A 117 5.21 24.92 -17.39
CA ASP A 117 5.61 25.91 -18.42
C ASP A 117 4.41 26.70 -18.93
N LEU A 118 3.25 26.06 -19.19
CA LEU A 118 2.03 26.72 -19.59
C LEU A 118 1.50 27.73 -18.55
N TYR A 119 1.71 27.46 -17.28
CA TYR A 119 1.35 28.36 -16.18
C TYR A 119 2.48 29.33 -15.79
N GLY A 120 3.69 29.20 -16.34
CA GLY A 120 4.86 30.02 -15.99
C GLY A 120 5.31 29.81 -14.53
N ILE A 121 5.19 28.58 -14.00
CA ILE A 121 5.45 28.26 -12.59
C ILE A 121 6.56 27.22 -12.38
N SER A 122 7.29 26.82 -13.42
CA SER A 122 8.32 25.78 -13.34
C SER A 122 9.37 26.08 -12.28
N ASP A 123 9.88 27.33 -12.23
CA ASP A 123 10.90 27.74 -11.26
C ASP A 123 10.34 27.74 -9.81
N LYS A 124 9.09 28.19 -9.64
CA LYS A 124 8.43 28.17 -8.32
C LYS A 124 8.28 26.76 -7.79
N LEU A 125 7.85 25.81 -8.62
CA LEU A 125 7.72 24.39 -8.23
C LEU A 125 9.09 23.77 -7.93
N SER A 126 10.11 24.08 -8.71
CA SER A 126 11.48 23.64 -8.47
C SER A 126 12.03 24.17 -7.15
N ALA A 127 11.74 25.44 -6.80
CA ALA A 127 12.14 26.04 -5.53
C ALA A 127 11.53 25.36 -4.31
N LEU A 128 10.36 24.72 -4.45
CA LEU A 128 9.74 23.87 -3.43
C LEU A 128 10.40 22.48 -3.31
N GLY A 129 11.44 22.22 -4.09
CA GLY A 129 12.18 20.96 -4.08
C GLY A 129 11.42 19.81 -4.77
N ILE A 130 10.54 20.15 -5.71
CA ILE A 130 9.81 19.22 -6.58
C ILE A 130 10.66 18.95 -7.83
N ASN A 131 10.71 17.70 -8.27
CA ASN A 131 11.36 17.35 -9.55
C ASN A 131 10.42 17.71 -10.72
N VAL A 132 10.69 18.82 -11.39
CA VAL A 132 9.91 19.32 -12.52
C VAL A 132 10.46 18.71 -13.83
N MET A 133 9.69 17.78 -14.42
CA MET A 133 10.09 17.05 -15.61
C MET A 133 8.89 16.68 -16.50
N TYR A 134 9.14 16.24 -17.74
CA TYR A 134 8.08 15.68 -18.57
C TYR A 134 7.64 14.32 -18.03
N THR A 135 6.47 14.27 -17.39
CA THR A 135 5.99 13.12 -16.59
C THR A 135 5.10 12.15 -17.35
N GLY A 136 4.83 12.41 -18.63
CA GLY A 136 3.94 11.55 -19.44
C GLY A 136 4.43 10.10 -19.52
N THR A 137 5.75 9.90 -19.78
CA THR A 137 6.35 8.55 -19.82
C THR A 137 6.27 7.87 -18.45
N MET A 138 6.61 8.59 -17.37
CA MET A 138 6.54 8.05 -16.01
C MET A 138 5.12 7.57 -15.66
N LEU A 139 4.09 8.32 -16.05
CA LEU A 139 2.70 7.92 -15.83
C LEU A 139 2.33 6.70 -16.69
N ALA A 140 2.71 6.70 -17.96
CA ALA A 140 2.44 5.59 -18.87
C ALA A 140 3.13 4.29 -18.42
N ASP A 141 4.36 4.38 -17.92
CA ASP A 141 5.11 3.23 -17.41
C ASP A 141 4.51 2.71 -16.11
N ALA A 142 4.10 3.61 -15.20
CA ALA A 142 3.40 3.21 -13.97
C ALA A 142 2.06 2.50 -14.25
N GLN A 143 1.34 2.87 -15.31
CA GLN A 143 0.10 2.19 -15.70
C GLN A 143 0.32 0.79 -16.29
N LYS A 144 1.51 0.49 -16.78
CA LYS A 144 1.87 -0.82 -17.38
C LYS A 144 2.56 -1.75 -16.39
N ASP A 145 3.16 -1.21 -15.34
CA ASP A 145 3.89 -1.96 -14.32
C ASP A 145 2.91 -2.46 -13.25
N PRO A 146 2.75 -3.79 -13.07
CA PRO A 146 1.80 -4.36 -12.12
C PRO A 146 2.10 -4.01 -10.65
N ASP A 147 3.33 -3.59 -10.33
CA ASP A 147 3.71 -3.15 -8.99
C ASP A 147 3.20 -1.74 -8.66
N TRP A 148 2.82 -0.94 -9.66
CA TRP A 148 2.32 0.41 -9.47
C TRP A 148 0.79 0.47 -9.43
N HIS A 149 0.28 1.10 -8.39
CA HIS A 149 -1.12 1.52 -8.32
C HIS A 149 -1.20 3.02 -8.64
N VAL A 150 -2.04 3.38 -9.59
CA VAL A 150 -2.23 4.79 -9.98
C VAL A 150 -3.58 5.28 -9.47
N LEU A 151 -3.56 6.36 -8.70
CA LEU A 151 -4.76 7.00 -8.15
C LEU A 151 -4.75 8.48 -8.52
N THR A 152 -5.87 8.98 -9.07
CA THR A 152 -6.01 10.37 -9.52
C THR A 152 -7.07 11.11 -8.71
N PHE A 153 -6.77 12.34 -8.33
CA PHE A 153 -7.66 13.27 -7.63
C PHE A 153 -7.81 14.58 -8.40
#